data_d7e9f22a142728ecf78fc518d9c34950
#
_entry.id   d7e9f22a142728ecf78fc518d9c34950
#
_cell.length_a   1.000
_cell.length_b   1.000
_cell.length_c   1.000
_cell.angle_alpha   90.00
_cell.angle_beta   90.00
_cell.angle_gamma   90.00
#
_symmetry.space_group_name_H-M   'P 1'
#
loop_
_entity.id
_entity.type
_entity.pdbx_description
1 polymer ?
#
loop_
_entity_poly.entity_id
_entity_poly.type
_entity_poly.pdbx_seq_one_letter_code
_entity_poly.pdbx_strand_id
1 'polypeptide(L)'
;MPRPTSKPARPTSPQPAPPDVVSPIWLAKAIAVTIIVALLCGYLTFCLLFYQGQWQLVLHPTRTSASPASIAGIPYEVIHFGPDESATPQLTGWWIPAAPGSRYASVTILFLPDGNGSLVNSIPILASLHNLGLNVFAFDYRGYGQSAPARPSQQSMTQDTDSAWQYLTATRAISPQRIVPYGTGVGTSLATRLAAGHNTIPAVVLDTPRADLLDVAIRDPRARLLPVRLLFHERFPLAEPLSTLRTPKLLLSRSTSPDQTFLHAADPKFTVELASPSEALYNQSLTRFLDQYVVRAPVPSAAPVP
;
A
#
# COMPACT_ATOMS: atom_id res chain seq x y z
N MET A 1 -90.38 49.21 53.77
CA MET A 1 -89.12 48.48 54.03
C MET A 1 -88.46 48.24 52.70
N PRO A 2 -87.27 48.84 52.39
CA PRO A 2 -86.56 48.63 51.14
C PRO A 2 -85.65 47.41 51.27
N ARG A 3 -85.60 46.62 50.22
CA ARG A 3 -84.68 45.44 50.05
C ARG A 3 -83.20 45.85 49.90
N PRO A 4 -82.25 45.18 50.48
CA PRO A 4 -80.84 45.46 50.24
C PRO A 4 -80.41 44.98 48.86
N THR A 5 -79.75 45.85 48.09
CA THR A 5 -79.16 45.63 46.81
C THR A 5 -77.83 44.88 47.03
N SER A 6 -77.69 43.63 46.49
CA SER A 6 -76.47 42.90 46.46
C SER A 6 -75.43 43.52 45.51
N LYS A 7 -74.26 43.80 46.07
CA LYS A 7 -73.09 44.27 45.29
C LYS A 7 -72.60 43.16 44.34
N PRO A 8 -72.31 43.50 43.08
CA PRO A 8 -71.71 42.48 42.16
C PRO A 8 -70.30 42.08 42.59
N ALA A 9 -70.05 40.78 42.59
CA ALA A 9 -68.70 40.19 42.86
C ALA A 9 -67.70 40.72 41.80
N ARG A 10 -66.52 41.16 42.26
CA ARG A 10 -65.38 41.46 41.39
C ARG A 10 -64.91 40.25 40.69
N PRO A 11 -64.57 40.23 39.38
CA PRO A 11 -63.95 39.11 38.74
C PRO A 11 -62.54 38.93 39.32
N THR A 12 -62.29 37.74 39.82
CA THR A 12 -60.94 37.28 40.27
C THR A 12 -60.07 37.13 39.01
N SER A 13 -59.03 37.98 38.93
CA SER A 13 -57.97 37.76 37.92
C SER A 13 -57.39 36.39 38.01
N PRO A 14 -57.08 35.69 36.84
CA PRO A 14 -56.49 34.38 36.85
C PRO A 14 -55.13 34.46 37.56
N GLN A 15 -54.94 33.63 38.57
CA GLN A 15 -53.65 33.43 39.22
C GLN A 15 -52.62 32.93 38.17
N PRO A 16 -51.43 33.55 38.05
CA PRO A 16 -50.39 33.01 37.17
C PRO A 16 -50.06 31.58 37.60
N ALA A 17 -50.00 30.70 36.58
CA ALA A 17 -49.61 29.29 36.82
C ALA A 17 -48.23 29.27 37.51
N PRO A 18 -48.01 28.36 38.48
CA PRO A 18 -46.73 28.27 39.14
C PRO A 18 -45.64 27.93 38.11
N PRO A 19 -44.43 28.49 38.20
CA PRO A 19 -43.37 28.21 37.27
C PRO A 19 -43.09 26.70 37.24
N ASP A 20 -43.00 26.15 36.01
CA ASP A 20 -42.63 24.72 35.82
C ASP A 20 -41.28 24.45 36.47
N VAL A 21 -41.26 23.92 37.66
CA VAL A 21 -40.04 23.53 38.40
C VAL A 21 -39.57 22.19 37.87
N VAL A 22 -38.55 22.20 37.01
CA VAL A 22 -37.90 20.98 36.47
C VAL A 22 -37.37 20.17 37.66
N SER A 23 -37.76 18.90 37.74
CA SER A 23 -37.31 18.03 38.84
C SER A 23 -35.77 17.85 38.77
N PRO A 24 -35.06 17.95 39.93
CA PRO A 24 -33.58 17.80 39.92
C PRO A 24 -33.11 16.44 39.39
N ILE A 25 -33.92 15.40 39.55
CA ILE A 25 -33.64 14.06 39.02
C ILE A 25 -33.71 14.03 37.50
N TRP A 26 -34.67 14.75 36.89
CA TRP A 26 -34.80 14.88 35.44
C TRP A 26 -33.61 15.66 34.87
N LEU A 27 -33.20 16.75 35.54
CA LEU A 27 -32.04 17.54 35.14
C LEU A 27 -30.76 16.72 35.20
N ALA A 28 -30.55 15.95 36.27
CA ALA A 28 -29.39 15.04 36.40
C ALA A 28 -29.35 13.97 35.30
N LYS A 29 -30.49 13.37 34.95
CA LYS A 29 -30.61 12.42 33.84
C LYS A 29 -30.29 13.09 32.49
N ALA A 30 -30.83 14.27 32.24
CA ALA A 30 -30.56 15.01 30.99
C ALA A 30 -29.05 15.33 30.86
N ILE A 31 -28.42 15.81 31.92
CA ILE A 31 -26.96 16.07 31.93
C ILE A 31 -26.18 14.78 31.70
N ALA A 32 -26.52 13.68 32.38
CA ALA A 32 -25.85 12.39 32.20
C ALA A 32 -25.96 11.89 30.75
N VAL A 33 -27.16 11.94 30.15
CA VAL A 33 -27.38 11.56 28.75
C VAL A 33 -26.56 12.46 27.82
N THR A 34 -26.56 13.78 28.04
CA THR A 34 -25.78 14.72 27.23
C THR A 34 -24.26 14.39 27.27
N ILE A 35 -23.74 14.11 28.48
CA ILE A 35 -22.33 13.71 28.65
C ILE A 35 -22.03 12.40 27.93
N ILE A 36 -22.89 11.39 28.05
CA ILE A 36 -22.72 10.10 27.37
C ILE A 36 -22.73 10.28 25.85
N VAL A 37 -23.67 11.06 25.31
CA VAL A 37 -23.75 11.36 23.88
C VAL A 37 -22.52 12.11 23.41
N ALA A 38 -22.06 13.12 24.16
CA ALA A 38 -20.85 13.88 23.84
C ALA A 38 -19.60 12.99 23.81
N LEU A 39 -19.45 12.09 24.80
CA LEU A 39 -18.34 11.13 24.85
C LEU A 39 -18.41 10.13 23.70
N LEU A 40 -19.59 9.63 23.34
CA LEU A 40 -19.79 8.74 22.21
C LEU A 40 -19.45 9.42 20.89
N CYS A 41 -19.94 10.64 20.67
CA CYS A 41 -19.60 11.42 19.49
C CYS A 41 -18.10 11.71 19.40
N GLY A 42 -17.46 12.09 20.50
CA GLY A 42 -16.01 12.28 20.59
C GLY A 42 -15.23 11.02 20.23
N TYR A 43 -15.64 9.86 20.78
CA TYR A 43 -15.03 8.57 20.47
C TYR A 43 -15.21 8.16 19.01
N LEU A 44 -16.41 8.33 18.45
CA LEU A 44 -16.67 8.04 17.03
C LEU A 44 -15.86 8.97 16.10
N THR A 45 -15.74 10.25 16.46
CA THR A 45 -14.89 11.18 15.73
C THR A 45 -13.42 10.72 15.78
N PHE A 46 -12.93 10.28 16.92
CA PHE A 46 -11.57 9.75 17.07
C PHE A 46 -11.36 8.48 16.21
N CYS A 47 -12.33 7.57 16.21
CA CYS A 47 -12.31 6.40 15.31
C CYS A 47 -12.28 6.80 13.84
N LEU A 48 -13.07 7.80 13.44
CA LEU A 48 -13.10 8.30 12.06
C LEU A 48 -11.77 8.96 11.65
N LEU A 49 -11.17 9.77 12.52
CA LEU A 49 -9.87 10.39 12.27
C LEU A 49 -8.78 9.32 12.12
N PHE A 50 -8.79 8.28 12.95
CA PHE A 50 -7.88 7.15 12.81
C PHE A 50 -8.11 6.42 11.48
N TYR A 51 -9.37 6.11 11.16
CA TYR A 51 -9.73 5.44 9.89
C TYR A 51 -9.23 6.23 8.67
N GLN A 52 -9.29 7.55 8.71
CA GLN A 52 -8.78 8.39 7.63
C GLN A 52 -7.26 8.58 7.64
N GLY A 53 -6.63 8.59 8.83
CA GLY A 53 -5.20 8.87 9.00
C GLY A 53 -4.28 7.65 9.05
N GLN A 54 -4.83 6.42 9.13
CA GLN A 54 -4.05 5.19 9.36
C GLN A 54 -2.95 4.92 8.31
N TRP A 55 -3.12 5.38 7.08
CA TRP A 55 -2.11 5.23 6.04
C TRP A 55 -0.77 5.88 6.43
N GLN A 56 -0.80 6.99 7.20
CA GLN A 56 0.40 7.69 7.68
C GLN A 56 1.21 6.88 8.69
N LEU A 57 0.68 5.79 9.23
CA LEU A 57 1.42 4.89 10.11
C LEU A 57 2.35 3.97 9.32
N VAL A 58 2.05 3.73 8.05
CA VAL A 58 2.69 2.70 7.23
C VAL A 58 3.28 3.24 5.93
N LEU A 59 2.73 4.32 5.38
CA LEU A 59 3.14 4.94 4.13
C LEU A 59 3.67 6.35 4.39
N HIS A 60 4.86 6.63 3.89
CA HIS A 60 5.52 7.93 4.08
C HIS A 60 5.98 8.50 2.73
N PRO A 61 5.03 8.96 1.89
CA PRO A 61 5.35 9.47 0.56
C PRO A 61 6.19 10.73 0.62
N THR A 62 7.19 10.82 -0.26
CA THR A 62 7.93 12.04 -0.51
C THR A 62 7.65 12.50 -1.95
N ARG A 63 7.26 13.76 -2.10
CA ARG A 63 7.09 14.40 -3.41
C ARG A 63 8.43 14.91 -3.93
N THR A 64 8.66 14.76 -5.22
CA THR A 64 9.84 15.30 -5.89
C THR A 64 9.40 16.19 -7.06
N SER A 65 10.12 17.31 -7.26
CA SER A 65 9.80 18.27 -8.33
C SER A 65 10.44 17.91 -9.68
N ALA A 66 11.50 17.10 -9.67
CA ALA A 66 12.23 16.71 -10.87
C ALA A 66 12.82 15.30 -10.72
N SER A 67 13.00 14.64 -11.86
CA SER A 67 13.77 13.40 -11.95
C SER A 67 15.26 13.71 -11.94
N PRO A 68 16.11 12.83 -11.37
CA PRO A 68 17.56 13.01 -11.41
C PRO A 68 18.06 12.96 -12.85
N ALA A 69 19.19 13.61 -13.13
CA ALA A 69 19.79 13.62 -14.48
C ALA A 69 20.25 12.22 -14.93
N SER A 70 20.60 11.35 -14.01
CA SER A 70 21.00 9.97 -14.26
C SER A 70 20.77 9.11 -13.02
N ILE A 71 20.67 7.79 -13.18
CA ILE A 71 20.59 6.82 -12.08
C ILE A 71 22.01 6.29 -11.84
N ALA A 72 22.72 6.89 -10.89
CA ALA A 72 24.13 6.57 -10.62
C ALA A 72 25.03 6.60 -11.88
N GLY A 73 24.84 7.59 -12.76
CA GLY A 73 25.54 7.71 -14.03
C GLY A 73 24.92 6.93 -15.19
N ILE A 74 23.91 6.12 -14.96
CA ILE A 74 23.20 5.33 -15.98
C ILE A 74 22.12 6.17 -16.63
N PRO A 75 22.04 6.23 -17.97
CA PRO A 75 20.96 6.91 -18.68
C PRO A 75 19.66 6.12 -18.55
N TYR A 76 18.55 6.84 -18.48
CA TYR A 76 17.21 6.24 -18.38
C TYR A 76 16.18 7.14 -19.08
N GLU A 77 15.00 6.58 -19.33
CA GLU A 77 13.87 7.27 -19.95
C GLU A 77 12.79 7.53 -18.88
N VAL A 78 12.30 8.75 -18.79
CA VAL A 78 11.13 9.08 -17.94
C VAL A 78 9.87 8.74 -18.72
N ILE A 79 9.01 7.92 -18.11
CA ILE A 79 7.78 7.41 -18.71
C ILE A 79 6.58 7.95 -17.94
N HIS A 80 5.58 8.44 -18.67
CA HIS A 80 4.28 8.81 -18.14
C HIS A 80 3.24 7.82 -18.64
N PHE A 81 2.48 7.19 -17.72
CA PHE A 81 1.56 6.10 -18.05
C PHE A 81 0.38 6.04 -17.08
N GLY A 82 -0.52 5.06 -17.26
CA GLY A 82 -1.69 4.87 -16.42
C GLY A 82 -2.66 6.05 -16.55
N PRO A 83 -3.25 6.29 -17.74
CA PRO A 83 -4.15 7.42 -17.95
C PRO A 83 -5.42 7.28 -17.10
N ASP A 84 -5.95 8.42 -16.64
CA ASP A 84 -7.27 8.53 -16.05
C ASP A 84 -8.37 8.55 -17.15
N GLU A 85 -9.62 8.78 -16.75
CA GLU A 85 -10.76 8.89 -17.66
C GLU A 85 -10.61 10.03 -18.70
N SER A 86 -9.75 11.02 -18.42
CA SER A 86 -9.42 12.14 -19.31
C SER A 86 -8.19 11.87 -20.18
N ALA A 87 -7.70 10.63 -20.21
CA ALA A 87 -6.45 10.22 -20.87
C ALA A 87 -5.19 10.92 -20.32
N THR A 88 -5.25 11.53 -19.13
CA THR A 88 -4.11 12.18 -18.49
C THR A 88 -3.29 11.14 -17.72
N PRO A 89 -1.96 10.99 -18.01
CA PRO A 89 -1.12 10.05 -17.27
C PRO A 89 -1.06 10.38 -15.79
N GLN A 90 -1.29 9.38 -14.95
CA GLN A 90 -1.31 9.52 -13.48
C GLN A 90 -0.01 9.07 -12.83
N LEU A 91 0.79 8.28 -13.53
CA LEU A 91 2.00 7.65 -13.02
C LEU A 91 3.22 8.11 -13.77
N THR A 92 4.32 8.32 -13.03
CA THR A 92 5.65 8.61 -13.57
C THR A 92 6.58 7.48 -13.19
N GLY A 93 7.26 6.93 -14.17
CA GLY A 93 8.22 5.84 -13.99
C GLY A 93 9.52 6.09 -14.76
N TRP A 94 10.49 5.24 -14.50
CA TRP A 94 11.82 5.23 -15.12
C TRP A 94 12.03 3.91 -15.84
N TRP A 95 12.34 3.99 -17.12
CA TRP A 95 12.78 2.85 -17.90
C TRP A 95 14.30 2.90 -18.03
N ILE A 96 14.98 1.89 -17.50
CA ILE A 96 16.42 1.75 -17.51
C ILE A 96 16.73 0.55 -18.41
N PRO A 97 17.14 0.75 -19.68
CA PRO A 97 17.42 -0.35 -20.59
C PRO A 97 18.69 -1.09 -20.17
N ALA A 98 18.71 -2.40 -20.34
CA ALA A 98 19.92 -3.21 -20.18
C ALA A 98 20.99 -2.76 -21.17
N ALA A 99 22.27 -2.90 -20.80
CA ALA A 99 23.37 -2.68 -21.74
C ALA A 99 23.27 -3.65 -22.94
N PRO A 100 23.54 -3.20 -24.17
CA PRO A 100 23.47 -4.07 -25.34
C PRO A 100 24.34 -5.32 -25.19
N GLY A 101 23.78 -6.49 -25.55
CA GLY A 101 24.49 -7.78 -25.46
C GLY A 101 24.58 -8.36 -24.05
N SER A 102 23.96 -7.75 -23.05
CA SER A 102 23.91 -8.29 -21.69
C SER A 102 23.19 -9.64 -21.64
N ARG A 103 23.64 -10.49 -20.72
CA ARG A 103 23.08 -11.84 -20.52
C ARG A 103 21.57 -11.83 -20.27
N TYR A 104 21.08 -10.84 -19.53
CA TYR A 104 19.69 -10.73 -19.14
C TYR A 104 18.93 -9.62 -19.89
N ALA A 105 19.44 -9.17 -21.05
CA ALA A 105 18.80 -8.10 -21.84
C ALA A 105 17.36 -8.40 -22.29
N SER A 106 16.95 -9.67 -22.27
CA SER A 106 15.56 -10.07 -22.54
C SER A 106 14.66 -10.10 -21.30
N VAL A 107 15.23 -9.88 -20.10
CA VAL A 107 14.50 -9.92 -18.83
C VAL A 107 14.24 -8.50 -18.35
N THR A 108 13.02 -8.23 -17.91
CA THR A 108 12.60 -6.95 -17.36
C THR A 108 12.19 -7.11 -15.90
N ILE A 109 12.80 -6.37 -15.03
CA ILE A 109 12.36 -6.22 -13.64
C ILE A 109 11.26 -5.18 -13.59
N LEU A 110 10.09 -5.54 -13.08
CA LEU A 110 9.06 -4.59 -12.64
C LEU A 110 9.33 -4.30 -11.16
N PHE A 111 9.97 -3.18 -10.89
CA PHE A 111 10.35 -2.78 -9.55
C PHE A 111 9.21 -2.07 -8.84
N LEU A 112 8.79 -2.63 -7.69
CA LEU A 112 7.71 -2.14 -6.82
C LEU A 112 8.32 -1.63 -5.53
N PRO A 113 8.50 -0.30 -5.38
CA PRO A 113 9.20 0.29 -4.24
C PRO A 113 8.44 0.12 -2.92
N ASP A 114 9.17 0.28 -1.84
CA ASP A 114 8.59 0.41 -0.50
C ASP A 114 7.72 1.68 -0.39
N GLY A 115 6.76 1.66 0.51
CA GLY A 115 5.88 2.79 0.79
C GLY A 115 6.55 3.99 1.49
N ASN A 116 7.89 4.07 1.49
CA ASN A 116 8.66 5.15 2.09
C ASN A 116 9.45 5.93 1.05
N GLY A 117 9.39 7.23 1.11
CA GLY A 117 10.18 8.12 0.25
C GLY A 117 9.60 8.27 -1.15
N SER A 118 10.46 8.18 -2.15
CA SER A 118 10.14 8.19 -3.59
C SER A 118 11.10 7.26 -4.32
N LEU A 119 10.94 7.13 -5.62
CA LEU A 119 11.81 6.31 -6.45
C LEU A 119 13.30 6.71 -6.37
N VAL A 120 13.60 7.96 -6.03
CA VAL A 120 14.96 8.44 -5.80
C VAL A 120 15.68 7.64 -4.71
N ASN A 121 14.97 7.20 -3.69
CA ASN A 121 15.53 6.38 -2.61
C ASN A 121 15.95 4.97 -3.08
N SER A 122 15.43 4.53 -4.23
CA SER A 122 15.71 3.21 -4.81
C SER A 122 16.88 3.21 -5.81
N ILE A 123 17.50 4.37 -6.08
CA ILE A 123 18.61 4.48 -7.06
C ILE A 123 19.70 3.41 -6.87
N PRO A 124 20.21 3.13 -5.67
CA PRO A 124 21.26 2.13 -5.50
C PRO A 124 20.85 0.73 -5.98
N ILE A 125 19.63 0.30 -5.66
CA ILE A 125 19.15 -1.01 -6.07
C ILE A 125 18.84 -1.06 -7.57
N LEU A 126 18.28 0.02 -8.15
CA LEU A 126 18.02 0.11 -9.59
C LEU A 126 19.33 0.04 -10.40
N ALA A 127 20.38 0.72 -9.93
CA ALA A 127 21.71 0.66 -10.54
C ALA A 127 22.30 -0.75 -10.43
N SER A 128 22.19 -1.42 -9.27
CA SER A 128 22.65 -2.79 -9.09
C SER A 128 21.95 -3.77 -10.05
N LEU A 129 20.64 -3.65 -10.21
CA LEU A 129 19.87 -4.47 -11.16
C LEU A 129 20.28 -4.21 -12.62
N HIS A 130 20.49 -2.95 -13.00
CA HIS A 130 21.00 -2.62 -14.33
C HIS A 130 22.41 -3.20 -14.56
N ASN A 131 23.31 -3.09 -13.58
CA ASN A 131 24.69 -3.60 -13.68
C ASN A 131 24.74 -5.12 -13.83
N LEU A 132 23.70 -5.83 -13.42
CA LEU A 132 23.53 -7.27 -13.70
C LEU A 132 23.08 -7.53 -15.15
N GLY A 133 22.80 -6.49 -15.93
CA GLY A 133 22.39 -6.60 -17.33
C GLY A 133 20.87 -6.76 -17.54
N LEU A 134 20.07 -6.32 -16.61
CA LEU A 134 18.61 -6.39 -16.64
C LEU A 134 18.02 -5.08 -17.18
N ASN A 135 16.89 -5.17 -17.90
CA ASN A 135 16.02 -4.02 -18.03
C ASN A 135 15.28 -3.78 -16.72
N VAL A 136 15.13 -2.52 -16.33
CA VAL A 136 14.40 -2.18 -15.10
C VAL A 136 13.33 -1.15 -15.42
N PHE A 137 12.10 -1.46 -15.04
CA PHE A 137 10.99 -0.51 -15.02
C PHE A 137 10.59 -0.27 -13.57
N ALA A 138 10.75 0.95 -13.12
CA ALA A 138 10.41 1.37 -11.78
C ALA A 138 9.49 2.60 -11.84
N PHE A 139 8.59 2.79 -10.89
CA PHE A 139 7.66 3.92 -10.92
C PHE A 139 7.30 4.38 -9.52
N ASP A 140 6.90 5.65 -9.41
CA ASP A 140 6.31 6.21 -8.20
C ASP A 140 4.80 5.95 -8.21
N TYR A 141 4.25 5.43 -7.11
CA TYR A 141 2.80 5.31 -6.94
C TYR A 141 2.15 6.70 -6.89
N ARG A 142 0.85 6.79 -7.15
CA ARG A 142 0.10 8.05 -6.93
C ARG A 142 0.32 8.57 -5.51
N GLY A 143 0.58 9.85 -5.38
CA GLY A 143 0.98 10.48 -4.11
C GLY A 143 2.49 10.52 -3.86
N TYR A 144 3.30 9.76 -4.59
CA TYR A 144 4.76 9.71 -4.47
C TYR A 144 5.45 10.43 -5.64
N GLY A 145 6.70 10.85 -5.41
CA GLY A 145 7.59 11.40 -6.43
C GLY A 145 6.91 12.41 -7.32
N GLN A 146 6.92 12.15 -8.63
CA GLN A 146 6.30 12.99 -9.65
C GLN A 146 4.93 12.46 -10.14
N SER A 147 4.48 11.32 -9.67
CA SER A 147 3.15 10.80 -10.00
C SER A 147 2.06 11.74 -9.50
N ALA A 148 0.83 11.61 -10.02
CA ALA A 148 -0.28 12.49 -9.69
C ALA A 148 -0.50 12.59 -8.17
N PRO A 149 -0.87 13.77 -7.66
CA PRO A 149 -1.13 13.95 -6.25
C PRO A 149 -2.36 13.13 -5.85
N ALA A 150 -2.18 12.26 -4.87
CA ALA A 150 -3.26 11.46 -4.32
C ALA A 150 -2.90 11.06 -2.88
N ARG A 151 -3.90 10.63 -2.14
CA ARG A 151 -3.70 9.94 -0.87
C ARG A 151 -3.33 8.49 -1.17
N PRO A 152 -2.13 8.01 -0.81
CA PRO A 152 -1.76 6.63 -1.03
C PRO A 152 -2.58 5.69 -0.16
N SER A 153 -2.90 4.52 -0.71
CA SER A 153 -3.60 3.43 -0.04
C SER A 153 -3.19 2.10 -0.66
N GLN A 154 -3.41 1.00 0.05
CA GLN A 154 -3.22 -0.34 -0.52
C GLN A 154 -3.98 -0.50 -1.83
N GLN A 155 -5.22 -0.01 -1.90
CA GLN A 155 -6.05 -0.12 -3.09
C GLN A 155 -5.47 0.67 -4.27
N SER A 156 -5.10 1.95 -4.07
CA SER A 156 -4.51 2.78 -5.13
C SER A 156 -3.17 2.22 -5.62
N MET A 157 -2.28 1.80 -4.70
CA MET A 157 -0.99 1.21 -5.06
C MET A 157 -1.14 -0.13 -5.80
N THR A 158 -2.20 -0.89 -5.50
CA THR A 158 -2.57 -2.09 -6.25
C THR A 158 -2.96 -1.75 -7.69
N GLN A 159 -3.82 -0.76 -7.89
CA GLN A 159 -4.23 -0.29 -9.22
C GLN A 159 -3.05 0.27 -10.01
N ASP A 160 -2.17 1.01 -9.35
CA ASP A 160 -0.95 1.54 -9.97
C ASP A 160 -0.01 0.42 -10.43
N THR A 161 0.10 -0.66 -9.64
CA THR A 161 0.85 -1.87 -10.01
C THR A 161 0.23 -2.58 -11.23
N ASP A 162 -1.10 -2.70 -11.28
CA ASP A 162 -1.81 -3.28 -12.42
C ASP A 162 -1.63 -2.41 -13.68
N SER A 163 -1.63 -1.08 -13.55
CA SER A 163 -1.34 -0.15 -14.65
C SER A 163 0.10 -0.29 -15.17
N ALA A 164 1.08 -0.48 -14.27
CA ALA A 164 2.46 -0.71 -14.64
C ALA A 164 2.65 -2.04 -15.38
N TRP A 165 1.98 -3.09 -14.94
CA TRP A 165 1.94 -4.37 -15.64
C TRP A 165 1.34 -4.25 -17.03
N GLN A 166 0.19 -3.57 -17.14
CA GLN A 166 -0.47 -3.33 -18.43
C GLN A 166 0.40 -2.50 -19.37
N TYR A 167 1.09 -1.48 -18.86
CA TYR A 167 2.04 -0.68 -19.65
C TYR A 167 3.16 -1.56 -20.24
N LEU A 168 3.78 -2.43 -19.43
CA LEU A 168 4.84 -3.31 -19.91
C LEU A 168 4.34 -4.33 -20.94
N THR A 169 3.19 -4.94 -20.70
CA THR A 169 2.67 -6.02 -21.55
C THR A 169 1.97 -5.54 -22.80
N ALA A 170 1.12 -4.50 -22.69
CA ALA A 170 0.32 -4.00 -23.82
C ALA A 170 1.04 -2.88 -24.58
N THR A 171 1.64 -1.90 -23.90
CA THR A 171 2.25 -0.73 -24.59
C THR A 171 3.68 -1.03 -25.03
N ARG A 172 4.50 -1.62 -24.17
CA ARG A 172 5.87 -2.02 -24.50
C ARG A 172 5.96 -3.38 -25.17
N ALA A 173 4.86 -4.13 -25.25
CA ALA A 173 4.77 -5.47 -25.85
C ALA A 173 5.81 -6.46 -25.30
N ILE A 174 6.18 -6.33 -24.02
CA ILE A 174 7.11 -7.25 -23.35
C ILE A 174 6.34 -8.51 -22.96
N SER A 175 6.86 -9.66 -23.38
CA SER A 175 6.27 -10.95 -23.04
C SER A 175 6.15 -11.12 -21.52
N PRO A 176 4.99 -11.49 -20.96
CA PRO A 176 4.78 -11.75 -19.54
C PRO A 176 5.82 -12.69 -18.91
N GLN A 177 6.29 -13.69 -19.67
CA GLN A 177 7.30 -14.65 -19.25
C GLN A 177 8.72 -14.03 -19.10
N ARG A 178 8.88 -12.77 -19.49
CA ARG A 178 10.14 -12.02 -19.36
C ARG A 178 10.07 -10.90 -18.33
N ILE A 179 8.93 -10.76 -17.65
CA ILE A 179 8.74 -9.77 -16.60
C ILE A 179 8.83 -10.45 -15.23
N VAL A 180 9.73 -9.96 -14.39
CA VAL A 180 9.91 -10.43 -13.02
C VAL A 180 9.54 -9.31 -12.06
N PRO A 181 8.43 -9.40 -11.34
CA PRO A 181 8.10 -8.46 -10.27
C PRO A 181 9.16 -8.54 -9.15
N TYR A 182 9.66 -7.37 -8.75
CA TYR A 182 10.61 -7.21 -7.66
C TYR A 182 10.03 -6.23 -6.64
N GLY A 183 9.61 -6.72 -5.49
CA GLY A 183 9.03 -5.89 -4.44
C GLY A 183 9.99 -5.66 -3.28
N THR A 184 10.00 -4.41 -2.75
CA THR A 184 10.69 -4.06 -1.51
C THR A 184 9.68 -3.57 -0.48
N GLY A 185 9.87 -3.91 0.80
CA GLY A 185 8.97 -3.48 1.87
C GLY A 185 7.50 -3.84 1.61
N VAL A 186 6.60 -2.84 1.51
CA VAL A 186 5.19 -3.08 1.15
C VAL A 186 5.02 -3.53 -0.31
N GLY A 187 5.96 -3.20 -1.20
CA GLY A 187 5.97 -3.65 -2.58
C GLY A 187 6.06 -5.19 -2.70
N THR A 188 6.54 -5.90 -1.67
CA THR A 188 6.53 -7.38 -1.64
C THR A 188 5.12 -7.95 -1.66
N SER A 189 4.17 -7.33 -0.96
CA SER A 189 2.76 -7.71 -1.00
C SER A 189 2.16 -7.48 -2.40
N LEU A 190 2.48 -6.34 -3.02
CA LEU A 190 2.01 -6.01 -4.38
C LEU A 190 2.60 -6.96 -5.43
N ALA A 191 3.91 -7.28 -5.34
CA ALA A 191 4.57 -8.25 -6.22
C ALA A 191 3.96 -9.65 -6.09
N THR A 192 3.70 -10.09 -4.86
CA THR A 192 3.07 -11.39 -4.57
C THR A 192 1.65 -11.47 -5.14
N ARG A 193 0.86 -10.40 -4.94
CA ARG A 193 -0.49 -10.30 -5.49
C ARG A 193 -0.47 -10.32 -7.02
N LEU A 194 0.42 -9.56 -7.64
CA LEU A 194 0.55 -9.53 -9.10
C LEU A 194 0.90 -10.92 -9.65
N ALA A 195 1.86 -11.62 -9.01
CA ALA A 195 2.24 -12.97 -9.41
C ALA A 195 1.11 -14.00 -9.19
N ALA A 196 0.30 -13.83 -8.15
CA ALA A 196 -0.87 -14.68 -7.92
C ALA A 196 -1.98 -14.48 -8.97
N GLY A 197 -2.13 -13.25 -9.50
CA GLY A 197 -3.09 -12.91 -10.55
C GLY A 197 -2.65 -13.28 -11.97
N HIS A 198 -1.36 -13.55 -12.19
CA HIS A 198 -0.78 -13.78 -13.52
C HIS A 198 0.12 -15.02 -13.56
N ASN A 199 -0.44 -16.17 -13.86
CA ASN A 199 0.27 -17.47 -13.93
C ASN A 199 1.41 -17.49 -14.97
N THR A 200 1.50 -16.53 -15.85
CA THR A 200 2.55 -16.39 -16.86
C THR A 200 3.83 -15.74 -16.31
N ILE A 201 3.78 -15.16 -15.12
CA ILE A 201 4.95 -14.60 -14.44
C ILE A 201 5.89 -15.75 -14.05
N PRO A 202 7.15 -15.75 -14.54
CA PRO A 202 8.04 -16.88 -14.37
C PRO A 202 8.63 -16.98 -12.96
N ALA A 203 8.79 -15.85 -12.29
CA ALA A 203 9.43 -15.73 -10.99
C ALA A 203 9.11 -14.40 -10.31
N VAL A 204 9.26 -14.32 -9.00
CA VAL A 204 9.09 -13.08 -8.22
C VAL A 204 10.24 -12.93 -7.21
N VAL A 205 10.70 -11.71 -7.01
CA VAL A 205 11.72 -11.37 -6.00
C VAL A 205 11.10 -10.50 -4.92
N LEU A 206 11.29 -10.91 -3.67
CA LEU A 206 10.73 -10.25 -2.50
C LEU A 206 11.89 -9.87 -1.56
N ASP A 207 12.20 -8.59 -1.49
CA ASP A 207 13.33 -8.07 -0.71
C ASP A 207 12.83 -7.33 0.53
N THR A 208 13.30 -7.75 1.67
CA THR A 208 13.07 -7.11 2.97
C THR A 208 11.58 -6.79 3.19
N PRO A 209 10.72 -7.82 3.30
CA PRO A 209 9.29 -7.61 3.49
C PRO A 209 9.05 -6.84 4.78
N ARG A 210 8.02 -6.03 4.78
CA ARG A 210 7.47 -5.54 6.04
C ARG A 210 6.59 -6.61 6.64
N ALA A 211 6.76 -6.82 7.94
CA ALA A 211 5.83 -7.62 8.74
C ALA A 211 4.39 -7.12 8.58
N ASP A 212 3.41 -7.93 8.95
CA ASP A 212 2.00 -7.55 8.90
C ASP A 212 1.80 -6.14 9.50
N LEU A 213 1.36 -5.21 8.67
CA LEU A 213 1.22 -3.81 9.06
C LEU A 213 0.13 -3.59 10.11
N LEU A 214 -0.79 -4.56 10.24
CA LEU A 214 -1.75 -4.58 11.33
C LEU A 214 -1.04 -4.69 12.70
N ASP A 215 0.01 -5.49 12.81
CA ASP A 215 0.79 -5.62 14.04
C ASP A 215 1.53 -4.33 14.39
N VAL A 216 2.01 -3.61 13.38
CA VAL A 216 2.61 -2.27 13.57
C VAL A 216 1.56 -1.29 14.10
N ALA A 217 0.37 -1.28 13.51
CA ALA A 217 -0.72 -0.41 13.94
C ALA A 217 -1.23 -0.72 15.36
N ILE A 218 -1.32 -2.01 15.74
CA ILE A 218 -1.75 -2.43 17.09
C ILE A 218 -0.73 -2.00 18.16
N ARG A 219 0.57 -1.99 17.83
CA ARG A 219 1.63 -1.59 18.76
C ARG A 219 1.78 -0.09 18.91
N ASP A 220 1.16 0.72 18.05
CA ASP A 220 1.20 2.18 18.18
C ASP A 220 0.46 2.62 19.45
N PRO A 221 1.11 3.35 20.38
CA PRO A 221 0.48 3.81 21.61
C PRO A 221 -0.78 4.65 21.39
N ARG A 222 -0.87 5.38 20.26
CA ARG A 222 -2.01 6.22 19.89
C ARG A 222 -3.25 5.40 19.57
N ALA A 223 -3.04 4.17 19.12
CA ALA A 223 -4.10 3.27 18.71
C ALA A 223 -4.66 2.40 19.86
N ARG A 224 -4.10 2.52 21.08
CA ARG A 224 -4.44 1.66 22.22
C ARG A 224 -5.91 1.68 22.64
N LEU A 225 -6.60 2.80 22.44
CA LEU A 225 -8.02 2.98 22.78
C LEU A 225 -8.96 2.69 21.60
N LEU A 226 -8.41 2.30 20.45
CA LEU A 226 -9.17 2.10 19.21
C LEU A 226 -9.37 0.61 18.91
N PRO A 227 -10.47 0.22 18.30
CA PRO A 227 -10.66 -1.13 17.79
C PRO A 227 -9.87 -1.31 16.46
N VAL A 228 -8.52 -1.25 16.55
CA VAL A 228 -7.61 -1.23 15.40
C VAL A 228 -7.87 -2.36 14.43
N ARG A 229 -8.12 -3.58 14.93
CA ARG A 229 -8.38 -4.75 14.08
C ARG A 229 -9.59 -4.57 13.16
N LEU A 230 -10.58 -3.76 13.59
CA LEU A 230 -11.79 -3.47 12.82
C LEU A 230 -11.58 -2.29 11.87
N LEU A 231 -10.84 -1.27 12.31
CA LEU A 231 -10.69 -0.01 11.58
C LEU A 231 -9.52 -0.02 10.58
N PHE A 232 -8.48 -0.84 10.82
CA PHE A 232 -7.27 -0.83 10.01
C PHE A 232 -7.43 -1.65 8.73
N HIS A 233 -7.31 -1.01 7.57
CA HIS A 233 -7.49 -1.63 6.26
C HIS A 233 -6.25 -1.57 5.35
N GLU A 234 -5.21 -0.79 5.71
CA GLU A 234 -3.96 -0.70 4.96
C GLU A 234 -3.00 -1.86 5.33
N ARG A 235 -3.46 -3.11 5.17
CA ARG A 235 -2.79 -4.30 5.72
C ARG A 235 -1.61 -4.78 4.91
N PHE A 236 -1.63 -4.61 3.58
CA PHE A 236 -0.64 -5.18 2.67
C PHE A 236 -0.34 -6.66 2.98
N PRO A 237 -1.33 -7.57 2.88
CA PRO A 237 -1.18 -8.95 3.29
C PRO A 237 -0.10 -9.65 2.47
N LEU A 238 0.76 -10.41 3.12
CA LEU A 238 1.86 -11.14 2.48
C LEU A 238 1.87 -12.62 2.86
N ALA A 239 1.68 -12.96 4.13
CA ALA A 239 1.81 -14.33 4.63
C ALA A 239 0.82 -15.30 3.97
N GLU A 240 -0.47 -14.95 3.92
CA GLU A 240 -1.51 -15.76 3.33
C GLU A 240 -1.31 -15.96 1.81
N PRO A 241 -1.11 -14.91 0.99
CA PRO A 241 -0.81 -15.08 -0.43
C PRO A 241 0.45 -15.90 -0.69
N LEU A 242 1.51 -15.75 0.11
CA LEU A 242 2.74 -16.54 -0.05
C LEU A 242 2.54 -18.01 0.26
N SER A 243 1.69 -18.37 1.18
CA SER A 243 1.42 -19.77 1.54
C SER A 243 0.78 -20.57 0.39
N THR A 244 0.16 -19.92 -0.57
CA THR A 244 -0.51 -20.55 -1.71
C THR A 244 0.16 -20.28 -3.06
N LEU A 245 1.02 -19.25 -3.15
CA LEU A 245 1.69 -18.87 -4.40
C LEU A 245 2.62 -19.99 -4.89
N ARG A 246 2.40 -20.49 -6.10
CA ARG A 246 3.22 -21.53 -6.76
C ARG A 246 4.31 -20.95 -7.66
N THR A 247 4.24 -19.68 -8.01
CA THR A 247 5.31 -19.00 -8.76
C THR A 247 6.63 -19.10 -7.99
N PRO A 248 7.74 -19.48 -8.64
CA PRO A 248 9.07 -19.47 -8.05
C PRO A 248 9.41 -18.13 -7.42
N LYS A 249 9.91 -18.13 -6.20
CA LYS A 249 10.19 -16.91 -5.46
C LYS A 249 11.57 -16.89 -4.81
N LEU A 250 12.25 -15.75 -4.96
CA LEU A 250 13.48 -15.44 -4.23
C LEU A 250 13.11 -14.51 -3.07
N LEU A 251 13.40 -14.96 -1.87
CA LEU A 251 13.10 -14.30 -0.62
C LEU A 251 14.40 -13.76 -0.02
N LEU A 252 14.57 -12.44 -0.05
CA LEU A 252 15.74 -11.76 0.47
C LEU A 252 15.41 -11.13 1.83
N SER A 253 16.11 -11.53 2.88
CA SER A 253 15.98 -10.98 4.22
C SER A 253 17.27 -10.27 4.63
N ARG A 254 17.14 -9.04 5.15
CA ARG A 254 18.27 -8.29 5.74
C ARG A 254 18.26 -8.31 7.27
N SER A 255 17.38 -9.12 7.84
CA SER A 255 17.27 -9.33 9.28
C SER A 255 18.17 -10.50 9.71
N THR A 256 18.70 -10.42 10.93
CA THR A 256 19.43 -11.53 11.57
C THR A 256 18.49 -12.64 12.08
N SER A 257 17.20 -12.43 12.04
CA SER A 257 16.19 -13.42 12.40
C SER A 257 15.38 -13.80 11.17
N PRO A 258 15.12 -15.08 10.90
CA PRO A 258 14.26 -15.50 9.80
C PRO A 258 12.89 -14.83 9.87
N ASP A 259 12.45 -14.27 8.75
CA ASP A 259 11.11 -13.73 8.67
C ASP A 259 10.11 -14.89 8.70
N GLN A 260 9.25 -14.90 9.74
CA GLN A 260 8.23 -15.95 9.91
C GLN A 260 7.31 -16.07 8.68
N THR A 261 7.05 -14.95 8.01
CA THR A 261 6.27 -14.91 6.78
C THR A 261 6.90 -15.77 5.69
N PHE A 262 8.24 -15.77 5.59
CA PHE A 262 8.97 -16.54 4.58
C PHE A 262 9.06 -18.02 4.92
N LEU A 263 9.05 -18.38 6.19
CA LEU A 263 9.09 -19.80 6.60
C LEU A 263 7.89 -20.58 6.06
N HIS A 264 6.71 -19.97 6.04
CA HIS A 264 5.45 -20.58 5.61
C HIS A 264 5.13 -20.39 4.13
N ALA A 265 6.00 -19.72 3.36
CA ALA A 265 5.82 -19.56 1.92
C ALA A 265 5.80 -20.92 1.21
N ALA A 266 4.90 -21.11 0.24
CA ALA A 266 4.84 -22.35 -0.56
C ALA A 266 6.05 -22.48 -1.47
N ASP A 267 6.43 -23.72 -1.77
CA ASP A 267 7.48 -24.01 -2.76
C ASP A 267 6.99 -23.74 -4.20
N PRO A 268 7.92 -23.45 -5.14
CA PRO A 268 9.38 -23.35 -4.97
C PRO A 268 9.79 -21.99 -4.38
N LYS A 269 10.66 -22.01 -3.37
CA LYS A 269 11.20 -20.81 -2.73
C LYS A 269 12.69 -20.94 -2.49
N PHE A 270 13.39 -19.81 -2.59
CA PHE A 270 14.80 -19.67 -2.23
C PHE A 270 14.89 -18.54 -1.22
N THR A 271 15.41 -18.84 -0.05
CA THR A 271 15.61 -17.84 1.00
C THR A 271 17.09 -17.52 1.12
N VAL A 272 17.44 -16.25 1.11
CA VAL A 272 18.79 -15.75 1.27
C VAL A 272 18.82 -14.70 2.38
N GLU A 273 19.64 -14.94 3.38
CA GLU A 273 19.85 -14.01 4.49
C GLU A 273 21.07 -13.14 4.17
N LEU A 274 20.84 -11.84 4.01
CA LEU A 274 21.86 -10.84 3.75
C LEU A 274 22.21 -10.13 5.07
N ALA A 275 22.77 -10.88 6.03
CA ALA A 275 23.08 -10.37 7.37
C ALA A 275 24.09 -9.18 7.40
N SER A 276 24.90 -9.07 6.35
CA SER A 276 25.71 -7.88 6.06
C SER A 276 25.50 -7.48 4.60
N PRO A 277 25.66 -6.20 4.22
CA PRO A 277 25.50 -5.75 2.86
C PRO A 277 26.61 -6.35 1.96
N SER A 278 26.42 -7.60 1.58
CA SER A 278 27.28 -8.29 0.61
C SER A 278 26.63 -8.19 -0.76
N GLU A 279 27.05 -7.22 -1.54
CA GLU A 279 26.62 -7.06 -2.93
C GLU A 279 26.93 -8.33 -3.75
N ALA A 280 28.05 -8.99 -3.47
CA ALA A 280 28.45 -10.23 -4.16
C ALA A 280 27.44 -11.38 -3.90
N LEU A 281 27.00 -11.58 -2.65
CA LEU A 281 26.04 -12.63 -2.32
C LEU A 281 24.65 -12.31 -2.92
N TYR A 282 24.23 -11.04 -2.87
CA TYR A 282 23.00 -10.58 -3.51
C TYR A 282 23.03 -10.89 -5.01
N ASN A 283 24.07 -10.41 -5.71
CA ASN A 283 24.23 -10.59 -7.15
C ASN A 283 24.28 -12.07 -7.54
N GLN A 284 25.03 -12.90 -6.79
CA GLN A 284 25.13 -14.34 -7.03
C GLN A 284 23.76 -15.03 -6.85
N SER A 285 23.04 -14.69 -5.81
CA SER A 285 21.74 -15.30 -5.52
C SER A 285 20.71 -14.95 -6.58
N LEU A 286 20.64 -13.67 -6.96
CA LEU A 286 19.70 -13.19 -7.97
C LEU A 286 20.02 -13.78 -9.35
N THR A 287 21.29 -13.79 -9.77
CA THR A 287 21.67 -14.35 -11.07
C THR A 287 21.39 -15.84 -11.14
N ARG A 288 21.73 -16.61 -10.09
CA ARG A 288 21.43 -18.06 -10.03
C ARG A 288 19.92 -18.32 -10.13
N PHE A 289 19.12 -17.53 -9.44
CA PHE A 289 17.67 -17.64 -9.47
C PHE A 289 17.08 -17.32 -10.86
N LEU A 290 17.54 -16.23 -11.48
CA LEU A 290 17.12 -15.84 -12.84
C LEU A 290 17.51 -16.89 -13.88
N ASP A 291 18.72 -17.44 -13.80
CA ASP A 291 19.18 -18.51 -14.67
C ASP A 291 18.28 -19.74 -14.60
N GLN A 292 17.87 -20.10 -13.40
CA GLN A 292 17.09 -21.31 -13.17
C GLN A 292 15.63 -21.17 -13.65
N TYR A 293 14.99 -20.03 -13.40
CA TYR A 293 13.54 -19.89 -13.56
C TYR A 293 13.12 -18.97 -14.70
N VAL A 294 13.98 -18.10 -15.20
CA VAL A 294 13.62 -17.10 -16.20
C VAL A 294 14.31 -17.36 -17.55
N VAL A 295 15.62 -17.64 -17.50
CA VAL A 295 16.41 -17.81 -18.74
C VAL A 295 16.29 -19.23 -19.29
N ARG A 296 16.35 -20.24 -18.42
CA ARG A 296 16.31 -21.66 -18.79
C ARG A 296 14.91 -22.26 -18.90
N ALA A 297 13.89 -21.58 -18.39
CA ALA A 297 12.52 -22.06 -18.52
C ALA A 297 12.16 -22.19 -20.00
N PRO A 298 11.72 -23.36 -20.50
CA PRO A 298 11.30 -23.51 -21.88
C PRO A 298 10.12 -22.58 -22.13
N VAL A 299 10.23 -21.76 -23.16
CA VAL A 299 9.08 -20.98 -23.66
C VAL A 299 8.06 -22.02 -24.10
N PRO A 300 6.82 -22.04 -23.56
CA PRO A 300 5.78 -22.93 -24.05
C PRO A 300 5.66 -22.70 -25.55
N SER A 301 5.96 -23.72 -26.35
CA SER A 301 5.74 -23.68 -27.80
C SER A 301 4.27 -23.32 -28.00
N ALA A 302 4.00 -22.25 -28.72
CA ALA A 302 2.64 -21.92 -29.16
C ALA A 302 2.09 -23.16 -29.85
N ALA A 303 1.02 -23.76 -29.29
CA ALA A 303 0.34 -24.86 -29.94
C ALA A 303 -0.09 -24.37 -31.36
N PRO A 304 0.15 -25.17 -32.40
CA PRO A 304 -0.34 -24.80 -33.74
C PRO A 304 -1.85 -24.59 -33.65
N VAL A 305 -2.28 -23.41 -34.06
CA VAL A 305 -3.71 -23.09 -34.23
C VAL A 305 -4.24 -24.04 -35.30
N PRO A 306 -5.34 -24.78 -35.02
CA PRO A 306 -5.96 -25.70 -35.98
C PRO A 306 -6.55 -24.99 -37.19
#